data_762992f43f20aaad3b398e2f0a6b6e1e
#
_entry.id   762992f43f20aaad3b398e2f0a6b6e1e
#
_cell.length_a   1.000
_cell.length_b   1.000
_cell.length_c   1.000
_cell.angle_alpha   90.00
_cell.angle_beta   90.00
_cell.angle_gamma   90.00
#
_symmetry.space_group_name_H-M   'P 1'
#
loop_
_entity.id
_entity.type
_entity.pdbx_description
1 polymer ?
#
loop_
_entity_poly.entity_id
_entity_poly.type
_entity_poly.pdbx_seq_one_letter_code
_entity_poly.pdbx_strand_id
1 'polypeptide(L)'
;MKSARLPALAVAALLAACAPKAGDGGAPLKLLVWINGDKGYNGLQKVGDAFAAETGVQVTVQHPEGAPDKFQAAAGAGKGPDIFCWPHDRVGEWAKSGLIVPVHPPKRVRDEIEDSAWSAVTYQGKAWAYPLSIEAIGLIYNKALVKTPPASFEELITLDAQLQKAGKHAVLWDYNKSFFTWPMLAGPGGFVFGRTPAGDYDPKTVGVNSAGALKGAEMLDRLIKEGHMPKGARYSEMEATFARGEVAMMITGPWAWDNAKKAGIDFGVAAVPGVAGHPAKPFVGVLGCMITAPSSVKDVAREFIENHLLKVDSLKTISADVSLGTPANKVYFAELSNDPAIRTTMENARAGEPIPNIPEMQRFFPAMDAALEAITNGRQSPKDALDGAAARMVVN
;
A
#
# COMPACT_ATOMS: atom_id res chain seq x y z
N MET A 1 7.55 -48.02 -42.06
CA MET A 1 8.13 -46.69 -41.65
C MET A 1 8.07 -46.63 -40.12
N LYS A 2 9.22 -46.73 -39.47
CA LYS A 2 9.36 -46.86 -38.01
C LYS A 2 9.42 -45.46 -37.37
N SER A 3 8.46 -45.14 -36.51
CA SER A 3 8.45 -43.95 -35.67
C SER A 3 9.38 -44.15 -34.47
N ALA A 4 10.46 -43.42 -34.40
CA ALA A 4 11.36 -43.37 -33.25
C ALA A 4 10.76 -42.49 -32.15
N ARG A 5 10.46 -43.08 -31.00
CA ARG A 5 10.18 -42.39 -29.74
C ARG A 5 11.51 -42.07 -29.07
N LEU A 6 11.83 -40.81 -28.88
CA LEU A 6 12.92 -40.35 -28.02
C LEU A 6 12.45 -40.34 -26.55
N PRO A 7 13.29 -40.76 -25.59
CA PRO A 7 12.89 -40.86 -24.19
C PRO A 7 12.99 -39.52 -23.50
N ALA A 8 11.94 -39.17 -22.74
CA ALA A 8 11.90 -38.08 -21.79
C ALA A 8 12.68 -38.48 -20.52
N LEU A 9 13.99 -38.27 -20.51
CA LEU A 9 14.84 -38.51 -19.34
C LEU A 9 16.10 -37.62 -19.43
N ALA A 10 15.96 -36.32 -19.12
CA ALA A 10 17.14 -35.43 -18.93
C ALA A 10 16.83 -34.11 -18.23
N VAL A 11 15.79 -33.99 -17.39
CA VAL A 11 15.53 -32.75 -16.60
C VAL A 11 15.62 -32.97 -15.08
N ALA A 12 15.74 -34.23 -14.63
CA ALA A 12 15.79 -34.54 -13.19
C ALA A 12 17.17 -34.42 -12.53
N ALA A 13 18.22 -34.04 -13.26
CA ALA A 13 19.60 -34.09 -12.73
C ALA A 13 20.20 -32.76 -12.27
N LEU A 14 19.51 -31.62 -12.38
CA LEU A 14 20.03 -30.32 -11.93
C LEU A 14 19.44 -29.81 -10.60
N LEU A 15 18.43 -30.45 -10.05
CA LEU A 15 17.87 -30.12 -8.73
C LEU A 15 18.55 -30.83 -7.56
N ALA A 16 19.49 -31.74 -7.83
CA ALA A 16 20.23 -32.48 -6.79
C ALA A 16 21.49 -31.77 -6.25
N ALA A 17 21.82 -30.58 -6.75
CA ALA A 17 23.07 -29.89 -6.37
C ALA A 17 22.92 -28.90 -5.20
N CYS A 18 21.70 -28.64 -4.70
CA CYS A 18 21.45 -27.78 -3.54
C CYS A 18 20.73 -28.48 -2.38
N ALA A 19 20.58 -29.78 -2.38
CA ALA A 19 20.19 -30.49 -1.17
C ALA A 19 21.40 -30.52 -0.22
N PRO A 20 21.32 -29.96 1.00
CA PRO A 20 22.36 -30.14 1.98
C PRO A 20 22.48 -31.63 2.25
N LYS A 21 23.71 -32.19 2.09
CA LYS A 21 24.02 -33.56 2.51
C LYS A 21 23.58 -33.72 3.97
N ALA A 22 22.72 -34.69 4.24
CA ALA A 22 22.43 -35.14 5.59
C ALA A 22 23.74 -35.65 6.22
N GLY A 23 24.35 -34.81 7.06
CA GLY A 23 25.63 -35.16 7.72
C GLY A 23 26.36 -33.95 8.23
N ASP A 24 25.72 -33.13 9.07
CA ASP A 24 26.32 -32.38 10.18
C ASP A 24 25.15 -31.79 10.98
N GLY A 25 25.10 -32.04 12.30
CA GLY A 25 24.05 -31.63 13.20
C GLY A 25 23.92 -30.10 13.42
N GLY A 26 23.91 -29.35 12.32
CA GLY A 26 23.62 -27.93 12.31
C GLY A 26 22.14 -27.67 12.58
N ALA A 27 21.80 -26.67 13.40
CA ALA A 27 20.42 -26.23 13.59
C ALA A 27 19.78 -25.91 12.24
N PRO A 28 18.49 -26.23 12.05
CA PRO A 28 17.78 -25.97 10.79
C PRO A 28 17.88 -24.47 10.45
N LEU A 29 18.10 -24.16 9.17
CA LEU A 29 18.10 -22.79 8.69
C LEU A 29 16.76 -22.15 9.01
N LYS A 30 16.79 -20.90 9.44
CA LYS A 30 15.61 -20.12 9.81
C LYS A 30 15.52 -18.87 8.97
N LEU A 31 14.30 -18.51 8.59
CA LEU A 31 13.97 -17.28 7.85
C LEU A 31 12.95 -16.50 8.66
N LEU A 32 13.29 -15.29 9.06
CA LEU A 32 12.39 -14.39 9.77
C LEU A 32 11.82 -13.36 8.80
N VAL A 33 10.50 -13.29 8.71
CA VAL A 33 9.77 -12.34 7.87
C VAL A 33 8.97 -11.40 8.74
N TRP A 34 9.09 -10.09 8.54
CA TRP A 34 8.20 -9.11 9.13
C TRP A 34 7.28 -8.53 8.05
N ILE A 35 6.00 -8.34 8.40
CA ILE A 35 4.99 -7.72 7.55
C ILE A 35 4.04 -6.89 8.42
N ASN A 36 3.28 -5.98 7.84
CA ASN A 36 2.27 -5.23 8.57
C ASN A 36 1.11 -6.13 9.03
N GLY A 37 0.55 -5.84 10.21
CA GLY A 37 -0.50 -6.67 10.83
C GLY A 37 -1.82 -6.72 10.08
N ASP A 38 -2.06 -5.77 9.16
CA ASP A 38 -3.25 -5.69 8.31
C ASP A 38 -3.04 -6.33 6.90
N LYS A 39 -1.97 -7.09 6.68
CA LYS A 39 -1.54 -7.56 5.35
C LYS A 39 -1.48 -9.09 5.18
N GLY A 40 -2.35 -9.84 5.81
CA GLY A 40 -2.45 -11.28 5.55
C GLY A 40 -1.27 -12.09 6.08
N TYR A 41 -0.77 -11.75 7.25
CA TYR A 41 0.39 -12.41 7.85
C TYR A 41 0.18 -13.89 8.16
N ASN A 42 -1.05 -14.34 8.46
CA ASN A 42 -1.36 -15.77 8.65
C ASN A 42 -1.30 -16.53 7.31
N GLY A 43 -1.78 -15.90 6.22
CA GLY A 43 -1.64 -16.44 4.87
C GLY A 43 -0.17 -16.57 4.47
N LEU A 44 0.64 -15.57 4.77
CA LEU A 44 2.08 -15.59 4.53
C LEU A 44 2.78 -16.67 5.38
N GLN A 45 2.36 -16.88 6.64
CA GLN A 45 2.88 -17.98 7.46
C GLN A 45 2.58 -19.36 6.82
N LYS A 46 1.37 -19.57 6.28
CA LYS A 46 1.05 -20.82 5.56
C LYS A 46 1.94 -21.04 4.34
N VAL A 47 2.29 -19.99 3.60
CA VAL A 47 3.28 -20.07 2.52
C VAL A 47 4.66 -20.45 3.06
N GLY A 48 5.05 -19.88 4.20
CA GLY A 48 6.28 -20.23 4.91
C GLY A 48 6.30 -21.69 5.39
N ASP A 49 5.19 -22.21 5.90
CA ASP A 49 5.05 -23.60 6.34
C ASP A 49 5.18 -24.57 5.17
N ALA A 50 4.60 -24.23 4.00
CA ALA A 50 4.76 -25.01 2.77
C ALA A 50 6.21 -25.03 2.29
N PHE A 51 6.90 -23.88 2.33
CA PHE A 51 8.33 -23.80 2.03
C PHE A 51 9.17 -24.64 2.99
N ALA A 52 8.85 -24.60 4.29
CA ALA A 52 9.54 -25.40 5.30
C ALA A 52 9.36 -26.90 5.08
N ALA A 53 8.17 -27.33 4.69
CA ALA A 53 7.88 -28.75 4.35
C ALA A 53 8.68 -29.23 3.12
N GLU A 54 8.93 -28.35 2.15
CA GLU A 54 9.66 -28.69 0.92
C GLU A 54 11.19 -28.66 1.13
N THR A 55 11.69 -27.68 1.88
CA THR A 55 13.14 -27.38 1.95
C THR A 55 13.81 -27.69 3.30
N GLY A 56 13.02 -27.88 4.36
CA GLY A 56 13.52 -27.98 5.74
C GLY A 56 13.89 -26.61 6.38
N VAL A 57 13.74 -25.50 5.67
CA VAL A 57 14.00 -24.16 6.19
C VAL A 57 12.79 -23.65 6.98
N GLN A 58 12.93 -23.42 8.27
CA GLN A 58 11.86 -22.88 9.10
C GLN A 58 11.59 -21.41 8.77
N VAL A 59 10.35 -21.05 8.45
CA VAL A 59 9.92 -19.66 8.24
C VAL A 59 9.05 -19.21 9.40
N THR A 60 9.36 -18.04 9.96
CA THR A 60 8.56 -17.39 11.00
C THR A 60 8.11 -16.03 10.52
N VAL A 61 6.79 -15.80 10.49
CA VAL A 61 6.21 -14.51 10.13
C VAL A 61 5.79 -13.76 11.40
N GLN A 62 6.21 -12.52 11.52
CA GLN A 62 5.87 -11.61 12.62
C GLN A 62 5.30 -10.30 12.08
N HIS A 63 4.45 -9.65 12.88
CA HIS A 63 3.84 -8.36 12.57
C HIS A 63 3.98 -7.39 13.75
N PRO A 64 5.22 -6.94 14.07
CA PRO A 64 5.44 -6.09 15.23
C PRO A 64 4.72 -4.74 15.06
N GLU A 65 4.06 -4.27 16.11
CA GLU A 65 3.50 -2.92 16.13
C GLU A 65 4.61 -1.88 15.96
N GLY A 66 4.37 -0.83 15.15
CA GLY A 66 5.40 0.15 14.80
C GLY A 66 6.55 -0.45 13.99
N ALA A 67 6.24 -1.42 13.13
CA ALA A 67 7.21 -2.19 12.36
C ALA A 67 8.29 -1.35 11.64
N PRO A 68 8.01 -0.22 10.98
CA PRO A 68 9.03 0.56 10.28
C PRO A 68 10.15 1.07 11.18
N ASP A 69 9.79 1.64 12.34
CA ASP A 69 10.76 2.20 13.28
C ASP A 69 11.54 1.10 14.00
N LYS A 70 10.85 0.00 14.37
CA LYS A 70 11.50 -1.18 14.91
C LYS A 70 12.46 -1.83 13.93
N PHE A 71 12.07 -1.90 12.64
CA PHE A 71 12.94 -2.40 11.58
C PHE A 71 14.18 -1.52 11.45
N GLN A 72 14.02 -0.21 11.37
CA GLN A 72 15.14 0.72 11.23
C GLN A 72 16.13 0.60 12.39
N ALA A 73 15.62 0.52 13.63
CA ALA A 73 16.45 0.34 14.81
C ALA A 73 17.15 -1.03 14.84
N ALA A 74 16.43 -2.11 14.54
CA ALA A 74 16.99 -3.46 14.56
C ALA A 74 18.02 -3.68 13.45
N ALA A 75 17.69 -3.29 12.20
CA ALA A 75 18.59 -3.44 11.05
C ALA A 75 19.84 -2.56 11.19
N GLY A 76 19.69 -1.34 11.73
CA GLY A 76 20.82 -0.47 12.06
C GLY A 76 21.76 -1.05 13.14
N ALA A 77 21.25 -1.93 14.01
CA ALA A 77 22.03 -2.68 15.00
C ALA A 77 22.53 -4.05 14.48
N GLY A 78 22.42 -4.33 13.19
CA GLY A 78 22.84 -5.60 12.58
C GLY A 78 21.93 -6.78 12.93
N LYS A 79 20.66 -6.52 13.28
CA LYS A 79 19.65 -7.50 13.70
C LYS A 79 18.35 -7.28 12.92
N GLY A 80 17.29 -8.02 13.27
CA GLY A 80 15.97 -7.87 12.67
C GLY A 80 15.60 -9.02 11.74
N PRO A 81 14.56 -8.83 10.89
CA PRO A 81 14.10 -9.85 9.98
C PRO A 81 15.08 -10.06 8.81
N ASP A 82 14.99 -11.21 8.15
CA ASP A 82 15.68 -11.49 6.89
C ASP A 82 14.94 -10.86 5.71
N ILE A 83 13.60 -10.84 5.80
CA ILE A 83 12.70 -10.21 4.83
C ILE A 83 11.80 -9.22 5.58
N PHE A 84 11.68 -8.00 5.05
CA PHE A 84 10.73 -7.01 5.53
C PHE A 84 9.76 -6.61 4.42
N CYS A 85 8.49 -6.92 4.59
CA CYS A 85 7.44 -6.56 3.65
C CYS A 85 6.70 -5.31 4.12
N TRP A 86 6.81 -4.22 3.35
CA TRP A 86 6.28 -2.90 3.69
C TRP A 86 5.94 -2.11 2.42
N PRO A 87 5.05 -1.11 2.48
CA PRO A 87 4.88 -0.15 1.40
C PRO A 87 6.19 0.53 0.98
N HIS A 88 6.30 0.83 -0.31
CA HIS A 88 7.55 1.24 -0.95
C HIS A 88 8.05 2.66 -0.60
N ASP A 89 7.26 3.45 0.08
CA ASP A 89 7.52 4.86 0.41
C ASP A 89 8.85 5.10 1.16
N ARG A 90 9.32 4.11 1.91
CA ARG A 90 10.60 4.18 2.65
C ARG A 90 11.78 3.44 1.99
N VAL A 91 11.58 2.90 0.79
CA VAL A 91 12.64 2.15 0.08
C VAL A 91 13.90 2.99 -0.12
N GLY A 92 13.77 4.24 -0.57
CA GLY A 92 14.92 5.11 -0.79
C GLY A 92 15.67 5.47 0.49
N GLU A 93 14.96 5.68 1.60
CA GLU A 93 15.55 5.91 2.92
C GLU A 93 16.38 4.71 3.39
N TRP A 94 15.78 3.51 3.35
CA TRP A 94 16.44 2.30 3.82
C TRP A 94 17.55 1.83 2.88
N ALA A 95 17.43 2.05 1.57
CA ALA A 95 18.48 1.81 0.60
C ALA A 95 19.69 2.74 0.83
N LYS A 96 19.43 4.05 1.02
CA LYS A 96 20.47 5.05 1.30
C LYS A 96 21.17 4.79 2.62
N SER A 97 20.43 4.30 3.63
CA SER A 97 20.99 3.97 4.95
C SER A 97 21.63 2.57 5.01
N GLY A 98 21.65 1.81 3.92
CA GLY A 98 22.26 0.48 3.84
C GLY A 98 21.53 -0.59 4.67
N LEU A 99 20.24 -0.43 4.96
CA LEU A 99 19.44 -1.36 5.76
C LEU A 99 18.85 -2.49 4.92
N ILE A 100 18.70 -2.31 3.61
CA ILE A 100 18.20 -3.28 2.64
C ILE A 100 19.25 -3.46 1.52
N VAL A 101 19.12 -4.55 0.76
CA VAL A 101 20.02 -4.82 -0.37
C VAL A 101 19.26 -4.74 -1.70
N PRO A 102 19.94 -4.34 -2.80
CA PRO A 102 19.28 -4.37 -4.12
C PRO A 102 18.93 -5.80 -4.52
N VAL A 103 17.83 -5.94 -5.26
CA VAL A 103 17.36 -7.22 -5.76
C VAL A 103 17.57 -7.30 -7.28
N HIS A 104 17.84 -8.52 -7.77
CA HIS A 104 18.10 -8.80 -9.18
C HIS A 104 17.18 -9.94 -9.66
N PRO A 105 15.85 -9.68 -9.77
CA PRO A 105 14.91 -10.72 -10.14
C PRO A 105 15.22 -11.30 -11.52
N PRO A 106 15.09 -12.63 -11.69
CA PRO A 106 15.22 -13.26 -13.00
C PRO A 106 14.11 -12.78 -13.94
N LYS A 107 14.35 -12.88 -15.25
CA LYS A 107 13.44 -12.37 -16.28
C LYS A 107 11.99 -12.83 -16.09
N ARG A 108 11.78 -14.12 -15.76
CA ARG A 108 10.44 -14.67 -15.51
C ARG A 108 9.69 -13.91 -14.41
N VAL A 109 10.33 -13.64 -13.27
CA VAL A 109 9.72 -12.89 -12.15
C VAL A 109 9.45 -11.44 -12.56
N ARG A 110 10.38 -10.84 -13.30
CA ARG A 110 10.22 -9.47 -13.77
C ARG A 110 9.04 -9.32 -14.74
N ASP A 111 8.90 -10.26 -15.68
CA ASP A 111 7.85 -10.22 -16.70
C ASP A 111 6.44 -10.48 -16.13
N GLU A 112 6.34 -11.26 -15.05
CA GLU A 112 5.07 -11.58 -14.39
C GLU A 112 4.51 -10.44 -13.54
N ILE A 113 5.30 -9.43 -13.21
CA ILE A 113 4.90 -8.32 -12.33
C ILE A 113 4.73 -7.04 -13.14
N GLU A 114 3.74 -6.22 -12.77
CA GLU A 114 3.44 -4.94 -13.39
C GLU A 114 4.64 -3.99 -13.36
N ASP A 115 4.91 -3.33 -14.51
CA ASP A 115 6.06 -2.43 -14.65
C ASP A 115 5.95 -1.21 -13.71
N SER A 116 4.74 -0.72 -13.46
CA SER A 116 4.48 0.35 -12.49
C SER A 116 4.88 -0.04 -11.07
N ALA A 117 4.67 -1.31 -10.69
CA ALA A 117 5.08 -1.80 -9.39
C ALA A 117 6.61 -1.93 -9.25
N TRP A 118 7.29 -2.37 -10.33
CA TRP A 118 8.76 -2.33 -10.36
C TRP A 118 9.30 -0.90 -10.28
N SER A 119 8.69 0.05 -10.99
CA SER A 119 9.08 1.46 -10.95
C SER A 119 8.97 2.03 -9.54
N ALA A 120 7.91 1.69 -8.80
CA ALA A 120 7.68 2.16 -7.44
C ALA A 120 8.76 1.68 -6.45
N VAL A 121 9.27 0.46 -6.60
CA VAL A 121 10.32 -0.10 -5.74
C VAL A 121 11.74 0.14 -6.27
N THR A 122 11.87 0.94 -7.34
CA THR A 122 13.16 1.32 -7.93
C THR A 122 13.65 2.65 -7.36
N TYR A 123 14.86 2.67 -6.85
CA TYR A 123 15.54 3.86 -6.34
C TYR A 123 16.98 3.88 -6.88
N GLN A 124 17.42 5.03 -7.43
CA GLN A 124 18.72 5.18 -8.07
C GLN A 124 19.04 4.07 -9.10
N GLY A 125 18.07 3.76 -9.95
CA GLY A 125 18.20 2.79 -11.05
C GLY A 125 18.29 1.32 -10.62
N LYS A 126 18.09 0.99 -9.34
CA LYS A 126 18.10 -0.38 -8.81
C LYS A 126 16.76 -0.71 -8.19
N ALA A 127 16.27 -1.94 -8.39
CA ALA A 127 15.14 -2.48 -7.65
C ALA A 127 15.58 -2.89 -6.23
N TRP A 128 14.76 -2.60 -5.22
CA TRP A 128 15.08 -2.83 -3.81
C TRP A 128 14.06 -3.69 -3.08
N ALA A 129 12.95 -4.02 -3.73
CA ALA A 129 11.92 -4.90 -3.20
C ALA A 129 11.30 -5.74 -4.31
N TYR A 130 10.64 -6.82 -3.93
CA TYR A 130 9.79 -7.63 -4.79
C TYR A 130 8.33 -7.22 -4.57
N PRO A 131 7.63 -6.64 -5.58
CA PRO A 131 6.26 -6.19 -5.41
C PRO A 131 5.28 -7.33 -5.20
N LEU A 132 4.36 -7.19 -4.24
CA LEU A 132 3.26 -8.14 -3.98
C LEU A 132 1.92 -7.59 -4.47
N SER A 133 1.60 -6.34 -4.12
CA SER A 133 0.34 -5.69 -4.48
C SER A 133 0.51 -4.22 -4.79
N ILE A 134 -0.41 -3.70 -5.61
CA ILE A 134 -0.58 -2.28 -5.90
C ILE A 134 -1.78 -1.81 -5.10
N GLU A 135 -1.60 -0.76 -4.31
CA GLU A 135 -2.61 -0.26 -3.38
C GLU A 135 -3.00 1.16 -3.75
N ALA A 136 -4.29 1.37 -3.96
CA ALA A 136 -4.89 2.69 -4.06
C ALA A 136 -6.16 2.73 -3.22
N ILE A 137 -6.39 3.85 -2.55
CA ILE A 137 -7.65 4.06 -1.84
C ILE A 137 -8.75 4.45 -2.83
N GLY A 138 -9.98 4.18 -2.41
CA GLY A 138 -11.19 4.53 -3.14
C GLY A 138 -12.30 4.92 -2.19
N LEU A 139 -13.45 5.24 -2.76
CA LEU A 139 -14.69 5.43 -2.03
C LEU A 139 -15.41 4.07 -1.93
N ILE A 140 -15.46 3.50 -0.73
CA ILE A 140 -16.24 2.30 -0.44
C ILE A 140 -17.63 2.74 0.00
N TYR A 141 -18.69 2.27 -0.65
CA TYR A 141 -20.05 2.70 -0.38
C TYR A 141 -20.99 1.52 -0.12
N ASN A 142 -21.92 1.69 0.82
CA ASN A 142 -22.98 0.74 1.12
C ASN A 142 -24.10 0.88 0.07
N LYS A 143 -24.27 -0.13 -0.77
CA LYS A 143 -25.26 -0.14 -1.86
C LYS A 143 -26.72 -0.08 -1.39
N ALA A 144 -26.98 -0.42 -0.13
CA ALA A 144 -28.32 -0.25 0.46
C ALA A 144 -28.66 1.23 0.70
N LEU A 145 -27.65 2.07 0.98
CA LEU A 145 -27.81 3.49 1.30
C LEU A 145 -27.54 4.40 0.10
N VAL A 146 -26.60 4.03 -0.75
CA VAL A 146 -26.15 4.82 -1.91
C VAL A 146 -26.19 3.96 -3.16
N LYS A 147 -27.04 4.34 -4.12
CA LYS A 147 -27.16 3.62 -5.41
C LYS A 147 -26.13 4.09 -6.43
N THR A 148 -25.85 5.38 -6.44
CA THR A 148 -24.85 6.01 -7.30
C THR A 148 -23.93 6.85 -6.41
N PRO A 149 -22.64 6.48 -6.28
CA PRO A 149 -21.71 7.25 -5.48
C PRO A 149 -21.46 8.63 -6.12
N PRO A 150 -21.27 9.70 -5.31
CA PRO A 150 -21.01 11.05 -5.81
C PRO A 150 -19.66 11.13 -6.53
N ALA A 151 -19.61 11.88 -7.62
CA ALA A 151 -18.38 12.13 -8.37
C ALA A 151 -17.56 13.29 -7.80
N SER A 152 -18.15 14.16 -6.98
CA SER A 152 -17.49 15.31 -6.36
C SER A 152 -17.88 15.46 -4.90
N PHE A 153 -17.06 16.19 -4.14
CA PHE A 153 -17.37 16.52 -2.75
C PHE A 153 -18.55 17.51 -2.64
N GLU A 154 -18.80 18.30 -3.66
CA GLU A 154 -19.97 19.16 -3.76
C GLU A 154 -21.28 18.34 -3.84
N GLU A 155 -21.29 17.29 -4.67
CA GLU A 155 -22.41 16.32 -4.73
C GLU A 155 -22.55 15.56 -3.40
N LEU A 156 -21.43 15.20 -2.76
CA LEU A 156 -21.41 14.51 -1.48
C LEU A 156 -22.07 15.35 -0.37
N ILE A 157 -21.82 16.64 -0.32
CA ILE A 157 -22.48 17.57 0.62
C ILE A 157 -24.00 17.55 0.41
N THR A 158 -24.46 17.54 -0.85
CA THR A 158 -25.88 17.46 -1.18
C THR A 158 -26.50 16.14 -0.71
N LEU A 159 -25.79 15.03 -0.90
CA LEU A 159 -26.21 13.71 -0.44
C LEU A 159 -26.24 13.64 1.10
N ASP A 160 -25.25 14.21 1.77
CA ASP A 160 -25.16 14.22 3.22
C ASP A 160 -26.36 14.94 3.84
N ALA A 161 -26.75 16.08 3.30
CA ALA A 161 -27.95 16.81 3.75
C ALA A 161 -29.25 15.99 3.63
N GLN A 162 -29.30 15.03 2.71
CA GLN A 162 -30.44 14.10 2.60
C GLN A 162 -30.34 12.98 3.64
N LEU A 163 -29.16 12.40 3.85
CA LEU A 163 -28.92 11.30 4.79
C LEU A 163 -29.06 11.74 6.23
N GLN A 164 -28.68 12.99 6.56
CA GLN A 164 -28.84 13.55 7.90
C GLN A 164 -30.31 13.59 8.36
N LYS A 165 -31.27 13.69 7.44
CA LYS A 165 -32.72 13.58 7.78
C LYS A 165 -33.09 12.21 8.35
N ALA A 166 -32.31 11.20 8.03
CA ALA A 166 -32.44 9.84 8.57
C ALA A 166 -31.43 9.53 9.69
N GLY A 167 -30.77 10.55 10.24
CA GLY A 167 -29.74 10.40 11.29
C GLY A 167 -28.46 9.73 10.81
N LYS A 168 -28.12 9.82 9.51
CA LYS A 168 -26.93 9.20 8.91
C LYS A 168 -26.06 10.28 8.26
N HIS A 169 -24.77 9.96 8.09
CA HIS A 169 -23.83 10.78 7.32
C HIS A 169 -23.45 10.13 6.00
N ALA A 170 -23.08 10.97 5.01
CA ALA A 170 -22.69 10.47 3.71
C ALA A 170 -21.33 9.77 3.74
N VAL A 171 -20.33 10.36 4.38
CA VAL A 171 -18.97 9.85 4.32
C VAL A 171 -18.21 10.06 5.63
N LEU A 172 -17.26 9.18 5.89
CA LEU A 172 -16.24 9.37 6.91
C LEU A 172 -14.92 8.74 6.45
N TRP A 173 -13.80 9.31 6.87
CA TRP A 173 -12.47 8.72 6.76
C TRP A 173 -11.57 9.26 7.87
N ASP A 174 -10.38 8.69 8.03
CA ASP A 174 -9.36 9.24 8.94
C ASP A 174 -8.69 10.47 8.30
N TYR A 175 -9.44 11.56 8.29
CA TYR A 175 -9.12 12.77 7.53
C TYR A 175 -7.90 13.53 8.05
N ASN A 176 -7.43 13.25 9.26
CA ASN A 176 -6.18 13.81 9.79
C ASN A 176 -4.95 13.05 9.32
N LYS A 177 -5.15 11.88 8.67
CA LYS A 177 -4.08 11.13 8.03
C LYS A 177 -3.98 11.53 6.56
N SER A 178 -2.87 12.17 6.24
CA SER A 178 -2.64 12.73 4.91
C SER A 178 -2.69 11.67 3.79
N PHE A 179 -2.35 10.41 4.06
CA PHE A 179 -2.52 9.32 3.10
C PHE A 179 -3.97 9.24 2.56
N PHE A 180 -4.97 9.34 3.44
CA PHE A 180 -6.39 9.24 3.05
C PHE A 180 -6.95 10.56 2.51
N THR A 181 -6.40 11.70 2.92
CA THR A 181 -6.89 13.04 2.53
C THR A 181 -6.16 13.60 1.30
N TRP A 182 -4.97 13.09 1.01
CA TRP A 182 -4.16 13.55 -0.12
C TRP A 182 -4.89 13.58 -1.46
N PRO A 183 -5.75 12.60 -1.82
CA PRO A 183 -6.45 12.60 -3.10
C PRO A 183 -7.19 13.90 -3.40
N MET A 184 -7.81 14.51 -2.38
CA MET A 184 -8.56 15.75 -2.54
C MET A 184 -7.66 16.99 -2.66
N LEU A 185 -6.42 16.93 -2.16
CA LEU A 185 -5.44 18.01 -2.31
C LEU A 185 -4.67 17.88 -3.64
N ALA A 186 -4.33 16.65 -4.02
CA ALA A 186 -3.56 16.38 -5.24
C ALA A 186 -4.39 16.57 -6.51
N GLY A 187 -5.68 16.22 -6.48
CA GLY A 187 -6.57 16.36 -7.63
C GLY A 187 -6.56 17.75 -8.26
N PRO A 188 -6.79 18.83 -7.50
CA PRO A 188 -6.75 20.20 -8.01
C PRO A 188 -5.35 20.75 -8.32
N GLY A 189 -4.27 19.98 -8.07
CA GLY A 189 -2.91 20.36 -8.43
C GLY A 189 -1.92 20.47 -7.26
N GLY A 190 -2.21 19.83 -6.12
CA GLY A 190 -1.21 19.57 -5.09
C GLY A 190 -0.20 18.53 -5.55
N PHE A 191 1.04 18.64 -5.13
CA PHE A 191 2.09 17.64 -5.33
C PHE A 191 3.03 17.62 -4.14
N VAL A 192 3.66 16.47 -3.88
CA VAL A 192 4.59 16.34 -2.75
C VAL A 192 5.90 17.03 -3.06
N PHE A 193 6.60 16.56 -4.09
CA PHE A 193 7.86 17.11 -4.57
C PHE A 193 7.77 17.40 -6.07
N GLY A 194 8.46 18.45 -6.51
CA GLY A 194 8.64 18.74 -7.92
C GLY A 194 9.43 17.66 -8.65
N ARG A 195 9.63 17.88 -9.95
CA ARG A 195 10.46 17.02 -10.80
C ARG A 195 11.58 17.82 -11.43
N THR A 196 12.76 17.22 -11.50
CA THR A 196 13.87 17.72 -12.29
C THR A 196 13.58 17.56 -13.79
N PRO A 197 14.32 18.23 -14.69
CA PRO A 197 14.19 17.96 -16.13
C PRO A 197 14.47 16.52 -16.54
N ALA A 198 15.21 15.75 -15.73
CA ALA A 198 15.45 14.32 -15.94
C ALA A 198 14.30 13.43 -15.44
N GLY A 199 13.28 14.01 -14.78
CA GLY A 199 12.12 13.29 -14.25
C GLY A 199 12.28 12.79 -12.80
N ASP A 200 13.44 12.97 -12.19
CA ASP A 200 13.67 12.61 -10.77
C ASP A 200 12.92 13.56 -9.84
N TYR A 201 12.60 13.11 -8.62
CA TYR A 201 12.02 13.98 -7.59
C TYR A 201 13.02 15.07 -7.18
N ASP A 202 12.50 16.30 -7.10
CA ASP A 202 13.23 17.47 -6.55
C ASP A 202 12.69 17.84 -5.17
N PRO A 203 13.36 17.42 -4.08
CA PRO A 203 12.89 17.68 -2.72
C PRO A 203 13.02 19.15 -2.30
N LYS A 204 13.64 20.01 -3.11
CA LYS A 204 13.70 21.46 -2.87
C LYS A 204 12.43 22.17 -3.34
N THR A 205 11.67 21.53 -4.23
CA THR A 205 10.40 22.07 -4.75
C THR A 205 9.26 21.27 -4.12
N VAL A 206 8.49 21.95 -3.26
CA VAL A 206 7.36 21.37 -2.52
C VAL A 206 6.07 22.05 -2.96
N GLY A 207 5.01 21.26 -3.21
CA GLY A 207 3.72 21.77 -3.70
C GLY A 207 2.52 21.41 -2.83
N VAL A 208 2.76 21.03 -1.57
CA VAL A 208 1.68 20.73 -0.60
C VAL A 208 0.87 21.98 -0.22
N ASN A 209 1.39 23.18 -0.47
CA ASN A 209 0.74 24.47 -0.28
C ASN A 209 0.43 25.20 -1.61
N SER A 210 0.42 24.46 -2.73
CA SER A 210 0.03 25.05 -4.02
C SER A 210 -1.42 25.57 -3.97
N ALA A 211 -1.76 26.45 -4.91
CA ALA A 211 -3.14 26.94 -5.04
C ALA A 211 -4.16 25.80 -5.25
N GLY A 212 -3.72 24.69 -5.87
CA GLY A 212 -4.54 23.50 -6.02
C GLY A 212 -4.74 22.75 -4.70
N ALA A 213 -3.67 22.50 -3.96
CA ALA A 213 -3.74 21.85 -2.64
C ALA A 213 -4.62 22.65 -1.67
N LEU A 214 -4.53 23.98 -1.72
CA LEU A 214 -5.36 24.87 -0.91
C LEU A 214 -6.87 24.64 -1.14
N LYS A 215 -7.31 24.47 -2.38
CA LYS A 215 -8.73 24.16 -2.70
C LYS A 215 -9.19 22.87 -2.02
N GLY A 216 -8.35 21.83 -2.02
CA GLY A 216 -8.66 20.58 -1.32
C GLY A 216 -8.76 20.75 0.19
N ALA A 217 -7.82 21.48 0.78
CA ALA A 217 -7.81 21.77 2.21
C ALA A 217 -8.99 22.66 2.65
N GLU A 218 -9.40 23.63 1.83
CA GLU A 218 -10.59 24.45 2.04
C GLU A 218 -11.89 23.60 1.98
N MET A 219 -11.96 22.62 1.07
CA MET A 219 -13.07 21.68 1.03
C MET A 219 -13.14 20.82 2.30
N LEU A 220 -12.01 20.32 2.80
CA LEU A 220 -11.96 19.58 4.06
C LEU A 220 -12.44 20.45 5.24
N ASP A 221 -11.94 21.66 5.34
CA ASP A 221 -12.33 22.64 6.37
C ASP A 221 -13.84 22.91 6.33
N ARG A 222 -14.38 23.06 5.13
CA ARG A 222 -15.82 23.24 4.89
C ARG A 222 -16.63 22.04 5.38
N LEU A 223 -16.23 20.80 5.01
CA LEU A 223 -16.93 19.58 5.44
C LEU A 223 -17.02 19.46 6.96
N ILE A 224 -15.99 19.88 7.69
CA ILE A 224 -15.96 19.85 9.14
C ILE A 224 -16.79 21.00 9.73
N LYS A 225 -16.63 22.24 9.22
CA LYS A 225 -17.33 23.43 9.74
C LYS A 225 -18.83 23.38 9.51
N GLU A 226 -19.28 22.87 8.38
CA GLU A 226 -20.69 22.72 8.03
C GLU A 226 -21.35 21.48 8.66
N GLY A 227 -20.56 20.63 9.37
CA GLY A 227 -21.07 19.47 10.11
C GLY A 227 -21.39 18.24 9.23
N HIS A 228 -20.77 18.14 8.04
CA HIS A 228 -20.92 16.99 7.16
C HIS A 228 -20.11 15.79 7.65
N MET A 229 -19.13 16.01 8.51
CA MET A 229 -18.36 14.97 9.18
C MET A 229 -18.17 15.30 10.67
N PRO A 230 -18.18 14.29 11.55
CA PRO A 230 -17.89 14.49 12.97
C PRO A 230 -16.42 14.93 13.16
N LYS A 231 -16.18 15.77 14.19
CA LYS A 231 -14.82 16.16 14.57
C LYS A 231 -14.08 15.02 15.25
N GLY A 232 -12.77 14.91 14.97
CA GLY A 232 -11.87 14.00 15.66
C GLY A 232 -12.02 12.53 15.25
N ALA A 233 -12.70 12.22 14.14
CA ALA A 233 -12.85 10.86 13.66
C ALA A 233 -11.50 10.20 13.33
N ARG A 234 -11.38 8.92 13.72
CA ARG A 234 -10.22 8.08 13.49
C ARG A 234 -10.61 6.87 12.65
N TYR A 235 -9.61 6.15 12.15
CA TYR A 235 -9.79 4.99 11.31
C TYR A 235 -10.76 3.93 11.91
N SER A 236 -10.57 3.57 13.17
CA SER A 236 -11.42 2.59 13.87
C SER A 236 -12.88 3.06 13.99
N GLU A 237 -13.11 4.36 14.19
CA GLU A 237 -14.46 4.95 14.24
C GLU A 237 -15.12 4.95 12.86
N MET A 238 -14.36 5.26 11.81
CA MET A 238 -14.84 5.15 10.43
C MET A 238 -15.35 3.74 10.12
N GLU A 239 -14.54 2.70 10.37
CA GLU A 239 -14.96 1.32 10.12
C GLU A 239 -16.17 0.92 10.97
N ALA A 240 -16.18 1.28 12.25
CA ALA A 240 -17.29 0.94 13.15
C ALA A 240 -18.61 1.61 12.75
N THR A 241 -18.59 2.88 12.39
CA THR A 241 -19.79 3.62 11.95
C THR A 241 -20.30 3.15 10.59
N PHE A 242 -19.40 2.79 9.68
CA PHE A 242 -19.77 2.17 8.41
C PHE A 242 -20.39 0.79 8.63
N ALA A 243 -19.80 -0.04 9.47
CA ALA A 243 -20.33 -1.37 9.81
C ALA A 243 -21.74 -1.32 10.42
N ARG A 244 -22.07 -0.27 11.20
CA ARG A 244 -23.41 -0.06 11.76
C ARG A 244 -24.38 0.64 10.78
N GLY A 245 -23.92 1.03 9.59
CA GLY A 245 -24.71 1.76 8.61
C GLY A 245 -25.11 3.18 9.05
N GLU A 246 -24.36 3.77 9.96
CA GLU A 246 -24.50 5.18 10.40
C GLU A 246 -23.84 6.13 9.41
N VAL A 247 -22.79 5.64 8.73
CA VAL A 247 -22.12 6.31 7.63
C VAL A 247 -22.30 5.49 6.36
N ALA A 248 -22.68 6.15 5.28
CA ALA A 248 -23.00 5.48 4.02
C ALA A 248 -21.77 5.11 3.19
N MET A 249 -20.68 5.86 3.34
CA MET A 249 -19.43 5.69 2.57
C MET A 249 -18.21 5.92 3.43
N MET A 250 -17.09 5.30 3.05
CA MET A 250 -15.77 5.53 3.66
C MET A 250 -14.69 5.64 2.59
N ILE A 251 -13.66 6.45 2.84
CA ILE A 251 -12.48 6.55 1.98
C ILE A 251 -11.36 5.74 2.61
N THR A 252 -11.04 4.59 2.00
CA THR A 252 -10.01 3.67 2.47
C THR A 252 -9.60 2.69 1.36
N GLY A 253 -8.76 1.71 1.67
CA GLY A 253 -8.25 0.73 0.71
C GLY A 253 -8.87 -0.66 0.85
N PRO A 254 -8.39 -1.62 0.03
CA PRO A 254 -8.91 -3.00 -0.01
C PRO A 254 -8.83 -3.75 1.32
N TRP A 255 -7.93 -3.38 2.19
CA TRP A 255 -7.77 -4.00 3.53
C TRP A 255 -9.01 -3.86 4.42
N ALA A 256 -9.92 -2.91 4.13
CA ALA A 256 -11.17 -2.74 4.86
C ALA A 256 -12.33 -3.61 4.32
N TRP A 257 -12.18 -4.26 3.15
CA TRP A 257 -13.28 -5.00 2.51
C TRP A 257 -13.76 -6.18 3.34
N ASP A 258 -12.86 -6.92 3.97
CA ASP A 258 -13.23 -8.09 4.75
C ASP A 258 -14.03 -7.71 6.01
N ASN A 259 -13.73 -6.57 6.63
CA ASN A 259 -14.52 -6.05 7.74
C ASN A 259 -15.92 -5.64 7.28
N ALA A 260 -16.05 -5.00 6.12
CA ALA A 260 -17.34 -4.67 5.52
C ALA A 260 -18.16 -5.94 5.20
N LYS A 261 -17.55 -6.97 4.60
CA LYS A 261 -18.19 -8.27 4.35
C LYS A 261 -18.64 -8.96 5.64
N LYS A 262 -17.79 -9.00 6.66
CA LYS A 262 -18.13 -9.58 7.98
C LYS A 262 -19.29 -8.84 8.66
N ALA A 263 -19.43 -7.54 8.41
CA ALA A 263 -20.58 -6.76 8.87
C ALA A 263 -21.85 -6.97 8.03
N GLY A 264 -21.82 -7.83 7.01
CA GLY A 264 -22.96 -8.13 6.14
C GLY A 264 -23.31 -7.01 5.15
N ILE A 265 -22.37 -6.11 4.86
CA ILE A 265 -22.60 -4.97 3.95
C ILE A 265 -22.31 -5.38 2.50
N ASP A 266 -23.32 -5.27 1.63
CA ASP A 266 -23.09 -5.27 0.18
C ASP A 266 -22.55 -3.90 -0.21
N PHE A 267 -21.24 -3.85 -0.46
CA PHE A 267 -20.54 -2.62 -0.81
C PHE A 267 -20.12 -2.58 -2.28
N GLY A 268 -19.89 -1.38 -2.76
CA GLY A 268 -19.20 -1.11 -4.01
C GLY A 268 -17.96 -0.26 -3.76
N VAL A 269 -17.10 -0.20 -4.75
CA VAL A 269 -15.91 0.66 -4.78
C VAL A 269 -16.04 1.65 -5.93
N ALA A 270 -15.70 2.91 -5.68
CA ALA A 270 -15.71 3.97 -6.67
C ALA A 270 -14.42 4.81 -6.54
N ALA A 271 -14.21 5.74 -7.46
CA ALA A 271 -13.18 6.76 -7.32
C ALA A 271 -13.45 7.64 -6.09
N VAL A 272 -12.39 8.15 -5.46
CA VAL A 272 -12.53 9.21 -4.46
C VAL A 272 -13.15 10.42 -5.15
N PRO A 273 -14.14 11.09 -4.54
CA PRO A 273 -14.78 12.25 -5.14
C PRO A 273 -13.77 13.35 -5.49
N GLY A 274 -13.99 14.04 -6.60
CA GLY A 274 -13.20 15.18 -7.01
C GLY A 274 -13.50 16.45 -6.24
N VAL A 275 -12.67 17.47 -6.40
CA VAL A 275 -12.81 18.80 -5.79
C VAL A 275 -12.70 19.87 -6.87
N ALA A 276 -13.57 20.87 -6.84
CA ALA A 276 -13.53 22.04 -7.73
C ALA A 276 -13.41 21.65 -9.23
N GLY A 277 -14.13 20.60 -9.65
CA GLY A 277 -14.13 20.11 -11.03
C GLY A 277 -12.89 19.29 -11.43
N HIS A 278 -11.99 18.97 -10.49
CA HIS A 278 -10.82 18.15 -10.74
C HIS A 278 -11.01 16.75 -10.12
N PRO A 279 -10.72 15.67 -10.87
CA PRO A 279 -10.73 14.31 -10.30
C PRO A 279 -9.69 14.17 -9.20
N ALA A 280 -10.02 13.39 -8.18
CA ALA A 280 -9.08 13.09 -7.10
C ALA A 280 -7.89 12.27 -7.63
N LYS A 281 -6.71 12.47 -7.01
CA LYS A 281 -5.49 11.71 -7.34
C LYS A 281 -4.97 11.00 -6.08
N PRO A 282 -5.37 9.74 -5.85
CA PRO A 282 -4.88 8.99 -4.70
C PRO A 282 -3.39 8.70 -4.79
N PHE A 283 -2.75 8.55 -3.65
CA PHE A 283 -1.46 7.88 -3.61
C PHE A 283 -1.60 6.44 -4.05
N VAL A 284 -0.61 6.00 -4.83
CA VAL A 284 -0.44 4.60 -5.19
C VAL A 284 0.70 4.03 -4.37
N GLY A 285 0.37 3.11 -3.48
CA GLY A 285 1.31 2.31 -2.73
C GLY A 285 1.67 1.03 -3.48
N VAL A 286 2.84 0.49 -3.21
CA VAL A 286 3.22 -0.87 -3.61
C VAL A 286 3.73 -1.58 -2.37
N LEU A 287 3.00 -2.59 -1.92
CA LEU A 287 3.50 -3.50 -0.91
C LEU A 287 4.60 -4.35 -1.53
N GLY A 288 5.80 -4.24 -1.01
CA GLY A 288 6.95 -4.98 -1.51
C GLY A 288 7.72 -5.68 -0.39
N CYS A 289 8.33 -6.83 -0.69
CA CYS A 289 9.19 -7.55 0.24
C CYS A 289 10.65 -7.26 -0.08
N MET A 290 11.36 -6.70 0.90
CA MET A 290 12.78 -6.32 0.84
C MET A 290 13.63 -7.38 1.53
N ILE A 291 14.80 -7.66 0.99
CA ILE A 291 15.82 -8.48 1.67
C ILE A 291 16.67 -7.52 2.50
N THR A 292 16.85 -7.83 3.78
CA THR A 292 17.55 -6.94 4.71
C THR A 292 19.06 -7.10 4.65
N ALA A 293 19.79 -6.02 4.87
CA ALA A 293 21.24 -6.04 4.80
C ALA A 293 21.88 -6.93 5.90
N PRO A 294 21.39 -6.95 7.16
CA PRO A 294 21.94 -7.80 8.21
C PRO A 294 21.65 -9.29 8.04
N SER A 295 20.69 -9.70 7.17
CA SER A 295 20.42 -11.12 6.96
C SER A 295 21.67 -11.91 6.59
N SER A 296 21.90 -13.04 7.25
CA SER A 296 22.94 -14.00 6.91
C SER A 296 22.49 -15.04 5.87
N VAL A 297 21.19 -15.07 5.54
CA VAL A 297 20.55 -16.08 4.67
C VAL A 297 19.87 -15.44 3.44
N LYS A 298 20.52 -14.42 2.86
CA LYS A 298 19.98 -13.64 1.73
C LYS A 298 19.58 -14.49 0.51
N ASP A 299 20.35 -15.55 0.22
CA ASP A 299 20.05 -16.44 -0.90
C ASP A 299 18.81 -17.29 -0.63
N VAL A 300 18.62 -17.74 0.62
CA VAL A 300 17.40 -18.43 1.06
C VAL A 300 16.20 -17.48 1.02
N ALA A 301 16.38 -16.22 1.45
CA ALA A 301 15.34 -15.20 1.37
C ALA A 301 14.93 -14.94 -0.07
N ARG A 302 15.89 -14.86 -1.00
CA ARG A 302 15.63 -14.71 -2.43
C ARG A 302 14.87 -15.92 -2.99
N GLU A 303 15.33 -17.14 -2.68
CA GLU A 303 14.67 -18.39 -3.10
C GLU A 303 13.22 -18.44 -2.62
N PHE A 304 12.99 -18.13 -1.34
CA PHE A 304 11.64 -18.07 -0.79
C PHE A 304 10.76 -17.06 -1.54
N ILE A 305 11.24 -15.84 -1.80
CA ILE A 305 10.44 -14.82 -2.47
C ILE A 305 10.18 -15.20 -3.92
N GLU A 306 11.23 -15.51 -4.70
CA GLU A 306 11.12 -15.68 -6.15
C GLU A 306 10.44 -16.99 -6.58
N ASN A 307 10.63 -18.06 -5.80
CA ASN A 307 10.18 -19.40 -6.18
C ASN A 307 9.02 -19.94 -5.34
N HIS A 308 8.62 -19.22 -4.27
CA HIS A 308 7.49 -19.62 -3.43
C HIS A 308 6.49 -18.47 -3.20
N LEU A 309 6.91 -17.35 -2.65
CA LEU A 309 6.02 -16.26 -2.27
C LEU A 309 5.29 -15.63 -3.46
N LEU A 310 5.98 -15.38 -4.56
CA LEU A 310 5.42 -14.72 -5.75
C LEU A 310 4.62 -15.65 -6.67
N LYS A 311 4.52 -16.94 -6.36
CA LYS A 311 3.63 -17.85 -7.10
C LYS A 311 2.16 -17.43 -6.91
N VAL A 312 1.37 -17.59 -7.96
CA VAL A 312 -0.07 -17.24 -7.95
C VAL A 312 -0.82 -17.94 -6.79
N ASP A 313 -0.55 -19.22 -6.54
CA ASP A 313 -1.21 -19.96 -5.45
C ASP A 313 -0.82 -19.45 -4.05
N SER A 314 0.41 -19.00 -3.89
CA SER A 314 0.86 -18.37 -2.65
C SER A 314 0.21 -17.00 -2.44
N LEU A 315 0.13 -16.19 -3.50
CA LEU A 315 -0.58 -14.91 -3.45
C LEU A 315 -2.08 -15.09 -3.15
N LYS A 316 -2.72 -16.14 -3.70
CA LYS A 316 -4.10 -16.53 -3.36
C LYS A 316 -4.22 -16.91 -1.87
N THR A 317 -3.26 -17.66 -1.34
CA THR A 317 -3.23 -18.06 0.07
C THR A 317 -3.14 -16.85 1.00
N ILE A 318 -2.32 -15.87 0.66
CA ILE A 318 -2.22 -14.59 1.40
C ILE A 318 -3.51 -13.79 1.27
N SER A 319 -4.04 -13.66 0.05
CA SER A 319 -5.25 -12.90 -0.23
C SER A 319 -6.51 -13.51 0.40
N ALA A 320 -6.51 -14.81 0.70
CA ALA A 320 -7.59 -15.47 1.43
C ALA A 320 -7.59 -15.16 2.93
N ASP A 321 -6.48 -14.71 3.51
CA ASP A 321 -6.40 -14.24 4.90
C ASP A 321 -6.82 -12.76 4.98
N VAL A 322 -6.15 -11.91 4.22
CA VAL A 322 -6.51 -10.50 4.02
C VAL A 322 -6.34 -10.16 2.54
N SER A 323 -7.38 -9.54 1.95
CA SER A 323 -7.36 -9.20 0.52
C SER A 323 -6.15 -8.36 0.15
N LEU A 324 -5.37 -8.84 -0.82
CA LEU A 324 -4.28 -8.06 -1.44
C LEU A 324 -4.81 -6.87 -2.27
N GLY A 325 -6.13 -6.83 -2.53
CA GLY A 325 -6.72 -5.85 -3.43
C GLY A 325 -6.26 -6.10 -4.85
N THR A 326 -5.33 -5.31 -5.34
CA THR A 326 -4.78 -5.44 -6.70
C THR A 326 -3.41 -6.12 -6.65
N PRO A 327 -3.31 -7.44 -6.96
CA PRO A 327 -2.01 -8.10 -7.04
C PRO A 327 -1.09 -7.42 -8.06
N ALA A 328 0.20 -7.31 -7.73
CA ALA A 328 1.20 -6.85 -8.69
C ALA A 328 1.50 -7.90 -9.76
N ASN A 329 1.20 -9.18 -9.50
CA ASN A 329 1.34 -10.27 -10.46
C ASN A 329 0.25 -10.20 -11.53
N LYS A 330 0.64 -10.05 -12.80
CA LYS A 330 -0.24 -9.88 -13.97
C LYS A 330 -1.19 -11.06 -14.16
N VAL A 331 -0.72 -12.29 -13.91
CA VAL A 331 -1.53 -13.51 -14.08
C VAL A 331 -2.63 -13.56 -13.02
N TYR A 332 -2.26 -13.33 -11.76
CA TYR A 332 -3.24 -13.32 -10.67
C TYR A 332 -4.23 -12.16 -10.80
N PHE A 333 -3.75 -10.98 -11.21
CA PHE A 333 -4.64 -9.85 -11.48
C PHE A 333 -5.65 -10.17 -12.60
N ALA A 334 -5.22 -10.83 -13.68
CA ALA A 334 -6.12 -11.21 -14.78
C ALA A 334 -7.26 -12.16 -14.30
N GLU A 335 -6.98 -13.08 -13.37
CA GLU A 335 -8.00 -13.95 -12.78
C GLU A 335 -9.05 -13.14 -11.96
N LEU A 336 -8.62 -12.05 -11.30
CA LEU A 336 -9.46 -11.22 -10.44
C LEU A 336 -10.13 -10.06 -11.20
N SER A 337 -9.77 -9.81 -12.44
CA SER A 337 -10.19 -8.61 -13.21
C SER A 337 -11.71 -8.50 -13.43
N ASN A 338 -12.44 -9.60 -13.28
CA ASN A 338 -13.92 -9.61 -13.33
C ASN A 338 -14.56 -9.08 -12.04
N ASP A 339 -13.84 -9.02 -10.91
CA ASP A 339 -14.35 -8.40 -9.69
C ASP A 339 -14.39 -6.88 -9.87
N PRO A 340 -15.59 -6.24 -9.77
CA PRO A 340 -15.70 -4.79 -9.95
C PRO A 340 -14.89 -3.98 -8.94
N ALA A 341 -14.74 -4.44 -7.70
CA ALA A 341 -14.00 -3.73 -6.68
C ALA A 341 -12.50 -3.72 -7.00
N ILE A 342 -11.94 -4.86 -7.43
CA ILE A 342 -10.53 -4.98 -7.83
C ILE A 342 -10.25 -4.15 -9.09
N ARG A 343 -11.14 -4.23 -10.09
CA ARG A 343 -11.01 -3.42 -11.31
C ARG A 343 -11.01 -1.92 -11.01
N THR A 344 -11.98 -1.44 -10.21
CA THR A 344 -12.04 -0.03 -9.83
C THR A 344 -10.83 0.40 -9.01
N THR A 345 -10.32 -0.47 -8.13
CA THR A 345 -9.08 -0.17 -7.39
C THR A 345 -7.87 0.00 -8.32
N MET A 346 -7.76 -0.83 -9.37
CA MET A 346 -6.72 -0.65 -10.39
C MET A 346 -6.93 0.63 -11.19
N GLU A 347 -8.17 0.99 -11.53
CA GLU A 347 -8.51 2.25 -12.19
C GLU A 347 -8.10 3.45 -11.30
N ASN A 348 -8.38 3.40 -10.01
CA ASN A 348 -7.93 4.41 -9.04
C ASN A 348 -6.39 4.48 -8.98
N ALA A 349 -5.70 3.34 -9.00
CA ALA A 349 -4.24 3.30 -9.04
C ALA A 349 -3.69 3.95 -10.32
N ARG A 350 -4.29 3.69 -11.47
CA ARG A 350 -3.87 4.29 -12.75
C ARG A 350 -4.12 5.80 -12.81
N ALA A 351 -5.16 6.29 -12.14
CA ALA A 351 -5.48 7.72 -12.03
C ALA A 351 -4.66 8.43 -10.94
N GLY A 352 -4.04 7.68 -10.04
CA GLY A 352 -3.28 8.19 -8.92
C GLY A 352 -1.82 8.51 -9.22
N GLU A 353 -1.08 8.79 -8.17
CA GLU A 353 0.35 9.08 -8.23
C GLU A 353 1.12 8.15 -7.29
N PRO A 354 2.23 7.53 -7.73
CA PRO A 354 3.09 6.76 -6.83
C PRO A 354 3.57 7.63 -5.66
N ILE A 355 3.55 7.08 -4.47
CA ILE A 355 4.17 7.73 -3.32
C ILE A 355 5.66 7.93 -3.65
N PRO A 356 6.23 9.14 -3.48
CA PRO A 356 7.66 9.33 -3.68
C PRO A 356 8.49 8.41 -2.78
N ASN A 357 9.39 7.64 -3.37
CA ASN A 357 10.23 6.68 -2.64
C ASN A 357 11.63 7.22 -2.28
N ILE A 358 11.75 8.54 -2.13
CA ILE A 358 12.99 9.22 -1.75
C ILE A 358 13.06 9.43 -0.22
N PRO A 359 14.26 9.55 0.37
CA PRO A 359 14.44 9.70 1.82
C PRO A 359 13.66 10.88 2.42
N GLU A 360 13.49 11.94 1.68
CA GLU A 360 12.81 13.17 2.09
C GLU A 360 11.31 12.96 2.32
N MET A 361 10.73 11.86 1.78
CA MET A 361 9.32 11.51 1.98
C MET A 361 8.97 11.29 3.47
N GLN A 362 9.93 10.88 4.31
CA GLN A 362 9.76 10.77 5.75
C GLN A 362 9.26 12.08 6.43
N ARG A 363 9.45 13.23 5.78
CA ARG A 363 8.99 14.52 6.30
C ARG A 363 7.54 14.83 5.94
N PHE A 364 7.01 14.23 4.86
CA PHE A 364 5.68 14.54 4.34
C PHE A 364 4.58 14.17 5.32
N PHE A 365 4.50 12.91 5.73
CA PHE A 365 3.39 12.45 6.58
C PHE A 365 3.29 13.21 7.90
N PRO A 366 4.37 13.36 8.70
CA PRO A 366 4.27 14.13 9.94
C PRO A 366 3.90 15.61 9.73
N ALA A 367 4.43 16.24 8.65
CA ALA A 367 4.15 17.63 8.37
C ALA A 367 2.70 17.86 7.96
N MET A 368 2.18 16.99 7.07
CA MET A 368 0.81 17.11 6.56
C MET A 368 -0.24 16.64 7.58
N ASP A 369 0.00 15.56 8.31
CA ASP A 369 -0.91 15.10 9.38
C ASP A 369 -1.12 16.24 10.41
N ALA A 370 -0.03 16.89 10.84
CA ALA A 370 -0.12 18.02 11.76
C ALA A 370 -0.87 19.24 11.16
N ALA A 371 -0.71 19.49 9.85
CA ALA A 371 -1.44 20.56 9.17
C ALA A 371 -2.95 20.24 9.09
N LEU A 372 -3.31 19.03 8.67
CA LEU A 372 -4.71 18.59 8.60
C LEU A 372 -5.38 18.64 9.98
N GLU A 373 -4.68 18.19 11.01
CA GLU A 373 -5.18 18.28 12.38
C GLU A 373 -5.37 19.74 12.84
N ALA A 374 -4.49 20.66 12.46
CA ALA A 374 -4.63 22.09 12.79
C ALA A 374 -5.84 22.71 12.07
N ILE A 375 -6.09 22.34 10.82
CA ILE A 375 -7.25 22.77 10.02
C ILE A 375 -8.54 22.26 10.66
N THR A 376 -8.65 20.96 10.83
CA THR A 376 -9.90 20.30 11.27
C THR A 376 -10.30 20.62 12.70
N ASN A 377 -9.32 20.99 13.55
CA ASN A 377 -9.55 21.50 14.90
C ASN A 377 -9.79 23.03 14.93
N GLY A 378 -9.72 23.73 13.78
CA GLY A 378 -9.91 25.18 13.70
C GLY A 378 -8.77 26.00 14.32
N ARG A 379 -7.59 25.41 14.51
CA ARG A 379 -6.41 26.08 15.11
C ARG A 379 -5.68 26.98 14.11
N GLN A 380 -5.72 26.62 12.82
CA GLN A 380 -5.10 27.40 11.75
C GLN A 380 -6.03 27.45 10.53
N SER A 381 -5.86 28.47 9.71
CA SER A 381 -6.47 28.48 8.38
C SER A 381 -5.87 27.39 7.49
N PRO A 382 -6.59 26.88 6.48
CA PRO A 382 -6.02 25.96 5.50
C PRO A 382 -4.70 26.44 4.91
N LYS A 383 -4.63 27.74 4.56
CA LYS A 383 -3.43 28.35 3.98
C LYS A 383 -2.25 28.32 4.94
N ASP A 384 -2.43 28.80 6.16
CA ASP A 384 -1.33 28.90 7.14
C ASP A 384 -0.82 27.50 7.54
N ALA A 385 -1.73 26.53 7.67
CA ALA A 385 -1.38 25.16 8.00
C ALA A 385 -0.55 24.49 6.89
N LEU A 386 -0.96 24.66 5.62
CA LEU A 386 -0.23 24.12 4.48
C LEU A 386 1.12 24.81 4.25
N ASP A 387 1.20 26.14 4.44
CA ASP A 387 2.48 26.88 4.39
C ASP A 387 3.45 26.39 5.48
N GLY A 388 2.94 26.15 6.69
CA GLY A 388 3.71 25.56 7.77
C GLY A 388 4.17 24.12 7.46
N ALA A 389 3.35 23.32 6.79
CA ALA A 389 3.75 21.97 6.35
C ALA A 389 4.85 22.04 5.29
N ALA A 390 4.68 22.89 4.27
CA ALA A 390 5.68 23.08 3.22
C ALA A 390 7.04 23.51 3.80
N ALA A 391 7.04 24.45 4.73
CA ALA A 391 8.26 24.93 5.41
C ALA A 391 9.00 23.79 6.16
N ARG A 392 8.28 22.84 6.75
CA ARG A 392 8.88 21.66 7.42
C ARG A 392 9.43 20.62 6.47
N MET A 393 8.95 20.59 5.22
CA MET A 393 9.36 19.61 4.22
C MET A 393 10.59 20.03 3.42
N VAL A 394 10.78 21.33 3.18
CA VAL A 394 11.92 21.85 2.40
C VAL A 394 13.24 21.46 3.06
N VAL A 395 14.13 20.92 2.25
CA VAL A 395 15.53 20.64 2.63
C VAL A 395 16.38 21.82 2.20
N ASN A 396 16.94 22.52 3.16
CA ASN A 396 17.91 23.62 2.92
C ASN A 396 19.25 23.02 2.46
#